data_ed6a8e50464d71c7a3f4a760f9225f80
#
_entry.id   ed6a8e50464d71c7a3f4a760f9225f80
#
_cell.length_a   1.000
_cell.length_b   1.000
_cell.length_c   1.000
_cell.angle_alpha   90.00
_cell.angle_beta   90.00
_cell.angle_gamma   90.00
#
_symmetry.space_group_name_H-M   'P 1'
#
loop_
_entity.id
_entity.type
_entity.pdbx_description
1 polymer ?
#
loop_
_entity_poly.entity_id
_entity_poly.type
_entity_poly.pdbx_seq_one_letter_code
_entity_poly.pdbx_strand_id
1 'polypeptide(L)'
;MGNDNTITGTFNGTIHLEYLPCINYAMIHNHVPSCNFCELMNSDEVDWNNIKVSIDGELIKYSESILEVIPHGQNIQINNLEISPESGKLIELTEGIDTIFHLVITISGEIAHQQTFPIKLMAYDQWTGSRIMPELLATFVTPNHPILSRISVKASQFLEKWTGNSALDEYQTQDPNRVRAQVAAIYEALRSESLIYSTVPASFETSGQRIRLVDNVLTSKLGTCIDLTLLYASCLEANGIHPLLVLLKGHILVGAWLTEDIYHQTVGDDASFLLKGSANGISDIVLVETTALASSQNISFEEAATMAQRELKEENRFELFIDVYRCRLDKIRPLPQRINHNGEWQIENSGIEHENATQRIHQLDRYEIKLEDSKDCLLYTSPSPRDRQKS
;
A
#
# COMPACT_ATOMS: atom_id res chain seq x y z
N MET A 1 17.33 -13.16 -0.11
CA MET A 1 18.53 -13.99 0.15
C MET A 1 18.81 -13.83 1.63
N GLY A 2 18.46 -14.84 2.44
CA GLY A 2 18.76 -14.82 3.87
C GLY A 2 20.28 -14.88 4.05
N ASN A 3 20.82 -13.94 4.79
CA ASN A 3 22.21 -14.01 5.21
C ASN A 3 22.27 -14.94 6.42
N ASP A 4 22.72 -16.19 6.21
CA ASP A 4 23.13 -17.06 7.31
C ASP A 4 24.42 -16.52 7.91
N ASN A 5 24.33 -15.84 9.06
CA ASN A 5 25.47 -15.33 9.78
C ASN A 5 25.79 -16.28 10.96
N THR A 6 26.89 -17.03 10.83
CA THR A 6 27.41 -17.85 11.92
C THR A 6 28.14 -16.93 12.92
N ILE A 7 27.76 -16.98 14.20
CA ILE A 7 28.40 -16.28 15.29
C ILE A 7 29.75 -16.97 15.56
N THR A 8 30.87 -16.24 15.38
CA THR A 8 32.21 -16.72 15.70
C THR A 8 32.76 -15.90 16.88
N GLY A 9 32.60 -16.41 18.09
CA GLY A 9 33.08 -15.78 19.33
C GLY A 9 33.30 -16.82 20.42
N THR A 10 33.38 -16.41 21.70
CA THR A 10 33.36 -17.32 22.86
C THR A 10 32.07 -18.13 22.96
N PHE A 11 31.03 -17.74 22.23
CA PHE A 11 29.71 -18.39 22.14
C PHE A 11 29.55 -19.00 20.74
N ASN A 12 29.05 -20.22 20.67
CA ASN A 12 28.80 -20.92 19.41
C ASN A 12 27.30 -21.00 19.15
N GLY A 13 26.87 -20.34 18.05
CA GLY A 13 25.47 -20.30 17.67
C GLY A 13 25.25 -19.67 16.32
N THR A 14 23.98 -19.66 15.89
CA THR A 14 23.57 -19.01 14.65
C THR A 14 22.44 -18.03 14.89
N ILE A 15 22.39 -16.97 14.09
CA ILE A 15 21.29 -16.05 14.01
C ILE A 15 20.72 -16.07 12.58
N HIS A 16 19.42 -16.21 12.48
CA HIS A 16 18.68 -15.98 11.23
C HIS A 16 17.89 -14.70 11.38
N LEU A 17 18.20 -13.69 10.55
CA LEU A 17 17.52 -12.42 10.53
C LEU A 17 16.98 -12.14 9.13
N GLU A 18 15.64 -12.04 9.03
CA GLU A 18 14.97 -11.55 7.81
C GLU A 18 14.40 -10.17 8.06
N TYR A 19 14.87 -9.19 7.31
CA TYR A 19 14.41 -7.82 7.42
C TYR A 19 14.18 -7.19 6.05
N LEU A 20 13.36 -6.14 6.01
CA LEU A 20 13.09 -5.38 4.80
C LEU A 20 14.29 -4.47 4.46
N PRO A 21 14.79 -4.52 3.22
CA PRO A 21 15.96 -3.73 2.81
C PRO A 21 15.69 -2.23 2.72
N CYS A 22 14.41 -1.85 2.76
CA CYS A 22 13.99 -0.45 2.73
C CYS A 22 12.73 -0.24 3.57
N ILE A 23 12.59 0.97 4.11
CA ILE A 23 11.43 1.41 4.89
C ILE A 23 10.97 2.77 4.37
N ASN A 24 9.67 2.95 4.15
CA ASN A 24 9.03 4.22 3.87
C ASN A 24 7.87 4.50 4.84
N TYR A 25 7.32 5.71 4.75
CA TYR A 25 6.19 6.09 5.60
C TYR A 25 4.93 5.24 5.32
N ALA A 26 4.68 4.86 4.06
CA ALA A 26 3.55 4.02 3.68
C ALA A 26 3.57 2.66 4.41
N MET A 27 4.75 2.06 4.58
CA MET A 27 4.92 0.79 5.31
C MET A 27 4.61 0.96 6.79
N ILE A 28 5.19 1.97 7.45
CA ILE A 28 4.95 2.24 8.88
C ILE A 28 3.47 2.57 9.12
N HIS A 29 2.88 3.42 8.29
CA HIS A 29 1.46 3.80 8.38
C HIS A 29 0.51 2.60 8.25
N ASN A 30 0.91 1.59 7.50
CA ASN A 30 0.15 0.36 7.29
C ASN A 30 0.64 -0.83 8.16
N HIS A 31 1.46 -0.56 9.18
CA HIS A 31 1.94 -1.55 10.15
C HIS A 31 2.66 -2.74 9.50
N VAL A 32 3.38 -2.50 8.40
CA VAL A 32 4.21 -3.52 7.78
C VAL A 32 5.41 -3.80 8.68
N PRO A 33 5.61 -5.05 9.12
CA PRO A 33 6.73 -5.38 9.98
C PRO A 33 8.06 -5.23 9.21
N SER A 34 8.99 -4.50 9.79
CA SER A 34 10.32 -4.29 9.20
C SER A 34 11.28 -5.45 9.44
N CYS A 35 11.06 -6.20 10.53
CA CYS A 35 11.73 -7.46 10.84
C CYS A 35 10.70 -8.58 10.73
N ASN A 36 10.84 -9.44 9.73
CA ASN A 36 9.89 -10.52 9.47
C ASN A 36 10.17 -11.74 10.34
N PHE A 37 11.46 -11.98 10.60
CA PHE A 37 11.90 -13.17 11.33
C PHE A 37 13.26 -12.90 11.99
N CYS A 38 13.37 -13.27 13.26
CA CYS A 38 14.63 -13.31 13.98
C CYS A 38 14.64 -14.56 14.86
N GLU A 39 15.61 -15.43 14.66
CA GLU A 39 15.79 -16.67 15.42
C GLU A 39 17.23 -16.81 15.90
N LEU A 40 17.39 -17.20 17.15
CA LEU A 40 18.69 -17.54 17.74
C LEU A 40 18.74 -19.06 18.00
N MET A 41 19.83 -19.69 17.60
CA MET A 41 20.14 -21.06 17.89
C MET A 41 21.37 -21.15 18.80
N ASN A 42 21.21 -21.77 19.95
CA ASN A 42 22.33 -22.09 20.87
C ASN A 42 22.97 -23.41 20.45
N SER A 43 24.19 -23.33 19.92
CA SER A 43 25.00 -24.49 19.53
C SER A 43 26.11 -24.83 20.54
N ASP A 44 26.16 -24.12 21.67
CA ASP A 44 27.07 -24.43 22.77
C ASP A 44 26.62 -25.71 23.50
N GLU A 45 27.54 -26.27 24.30
CA GLU A 45 27.25 -27.41 25.19
C GLU A 45 26.55 -26.99 26.50
N VAL A 46 26.35 -25.67 26.70
CA VAL A 46 25.75 -25.10 27.90
C VAL A 46 24.60 -24.17 27.55
N ASP A 47 23.69 -23.99 28.50
CA ASP A 47 22.56 -23.05 28.34
C ASP A 47 23.07 -21.61 28.33
N TRP A 48 22.55 -20.80 27.42
CA TRP A 48 22.74 -19.36 27.45
C TRP A 48 21.78 -18.71 28.43
N ASN A 49 22.28 -17.84 29.28
CA ASN A 49 21.47 -17.14 30.27
C ASN A 49 21.54 -15.63 30.06
N ASN A 50 20.47 -14.92 30.40
CA ASN A 50 20.37 -13.47 30.31
C ASN A 50 20.77 -12.96 28.91
N ILE A 51 20.09 -13.44 27.90
CA ILE A 51 20.34 -13.06 26.51
C ILE A 51 19.60 -11.76 26.23
N LYS A 52 20.32 -10.78 25.67
CA LYS A 52 19.73 -9.56 25.15
C LYS A 52 20.09 -9.41 23.67
N VAL A 53 19.07 -9.24 22.83
CA VAL A 53 19.23 -8.89 21.42
C VAL A 53 18.76 -7.47 21.24
N SER A 54 19.60 -6.59 20.73
CA SER A 54 19.27 -5.20 20.52
C SER A 54 19.62 -4.73 19.12
N ILE A 55 18.83 -3.79 18.64
CA ILE A 55 19.01 -3.07 17.38
C ILE A 55 19.11 -1.59 17.71
N ASP A 56 20.08 -0.91 17.10
CA ASP A 56 20.23 0.54 17.13
C ASP A 56 20.84 1.07 15.82
N GLY A 57 20.80 2.39 15.62
CA GLY A 57 21.44 3.05 14.48
C GLY A 57 21.20 4.56 14.54
N GLU A 58 21.97 5.33 13.76
CA GLU A 58 21.89 6.80 13.79
C GLU A 58 20.47 7.33 13.50
N LEU A 59 19.73 6.67 12.59
CA LEU A 59 18.36 7.03 12.21
C LEU A 59 17.33 5.95 12.59
N ILE A 60 17.75 4.95 13.36
CA ILE A 60 16.93 3.82 13.77
C ILE A 60 16.78 3.85 15.29
N LYS A 61 15.54 3.76 15.74
CA LYS A 61 15.22 3.69 17.17
C LYS A 61 15.83 2.45 17.79
N TYR A 62 16.32 2.62 19.01
CA TYR A 62 16.70 1.50 19.84
C TYR A 62 15.51 0.57 20.08
N SER A 63 15.73 -0.71 19.83
CA SER A 63 14.79 -1.81 20.10
C SER A 63 15.54 -2.95 20.76
N GLU A 64 14.95 -3.61 21.76
CA GLU A 64 15.56 -4.76 22.40
C GLU A 64 14.56 -5.85 22.73
N SER A 65 15.05 -7.08 22.77
CA SER A 65 14.37 -8.27 23.29
C SER A 65 15.24 -8.95 24.30
N ILE A 66 14.68 -9.34 25.45
CA ILE A 66 15.40 -10.00 26.54
C ILE A 66 14.79 -11.38 26.74
N LEU A 67 15.68 -12.38 26.79
CA LEU A 67 15.35 -13.79 27.05
C LEU A 67 16.09 -14.25 28.30
N GLU A 68 15.41 -14.96 29.17
CA GLU A 68 16.03 -15.48 30.39
C GLU A 68 17.04 -16.60 30.10
N VAL A 69 16.65 -17.54 29.25
CA VAL A 69 17.48 -18.70 28.90
C VAL A 69 17.19 -19.22 27.49
N ILE A 70 18.24 -19.64 26.80
CA ILE A 70 18.16 -20.49 25.61
C ILE A 70 18.92 -21.78 25.92
N PRO A 71 18.22 -22.93 26.11
CA PRO A 71 18.87 -24.20 26.41
C PRO A 71 19.83 -24.63 25.30
N HIS A 72 20.85 -25.38 25.66
CA HIS A 72 21.80 -25.94 24.69
C HIS A 72 21.06 -26.73 23.59
N GLY A 73 21.51 -26.58 22.35
CA GLY A 73 20.94 -27.29 21.20
C GLY A 73 19.53 -26.85 20.80
N GLN A 74 18.98 -25.75 21.38
CA GLN A 74 17.68 -25.24 21.03
C GLN A 74 17.75 -23.89 20.30
N ASN A 75 16.69 -23.62 19.53
CA ASN A 75 16.45 -22.35 18.87
C ASN A 75 15.24 -21.66 19.49
N ILE A 76 15.27 -20.33 19.51
CA ILE A 76 14.15 -19.47 19.96
C ILE A 76 13.92 -18.37 18.96
N GLN A 77 12.67 -18.22 18.57
CA GLN A 77 12.22 -17.10 17.74
C GLN A 77 11.98 -15.85 18.60
N ILE A 78 12.49 -14.73 18.14
CA ILE A 78 12.34 -13.41 18.76
C ILE A 78 11.28 -12.62 18.02
N ASN A 79 10.15 -12.36 18.68
CA ASN A 79 8.97 -11.78 18.04
C ASN A 79 8.82 -10.26 18.23
N ASN A 80 9.61 -9.64 19.12
CA ASN A 80 9.43 -8.24 19.54
C ASN A 80 10.60 -7.33 19.11
N LEU A 81 11.34 -7.73 18.08
CA LEU A 81 12.45 -6.95 17.58
C LEU A 81 11.98 -6.09 16.39
N GLU A 82 12.11 -4.77 16.49
CA GLU A 82 11.66 -3.84 15.46
C GLU A 82 12.83 -3.03 14.90
N ILE A 83 12.85 -2.86 13.58
CA ILE A 83 13.73 -1.93 12.89
C ILE A 83 12.88 -0.72 12.50
N SER A 84 12.77 0.24 13.40
CA SER A 84 11.90 1.42 13.21
C SER A 84 12.75 2.68 13.09
N PRO A 85 12.51 3.54 12.07
CA PRO A 85 13.13 4.85 12.02
C PRO A 85 12.71 5.74 13.18
N GLU A 86 13.52 6.75 13.49
CA GLU A 86 13.18 7.78 14.47
C GLU A 86 11.86 8.47 14.12
N SER A 87 11.09 8.83 15.17
CA SER A 87 9.77 9.43 15.01
C SER A 87 9.82 10.70 14.17
N GLY A 88 8.92 10.80 13.20
CA GLY A 88 8.81 11.97 12.32
C GLY A 88 9.80 11.96 11.15
N LYS A 89 10.91 11.21 11.22
CA LYS A 89 11.95 11.27 10.18
C LYS A 89 11.42 10.96 8.77
N LEU A 90 10.63 9.89 8.62
CA LEU A 90 10.08 9.51 7.32
C LEU A 90 9.08 10.53 6.74
N ILE A 91 8.45 11.34 7.60
CA ILE A 91 7.54 12.43 7.16
C ILE A 91 8.35 13.55 6.51
N GLU A 92 9.56 13.81 7.02
CA GLU A 92 10.43 14.89 6.56
C GLU A 92 11.20 14.54 5.27
N LEU A 93 11.45 13.23 5.03
CA LEU A 93 12.29 12.82 3.91
C LEU A 93 11.70 13.20 2.57
N THR A 94 12.43 14.04 1.84
CA THR A 94 12.17 14.38 0.44
C THR A 94 13.03 13.57 -0.52
N GLU A 95 14.14 12.98 -0.04
CA GLU A 95 15.01 12.06 -0.77
C GLU A 95 15.32 10.83 0.09
N GLY A 96 15.58 9.69 -0.57
CA GLY A 96 15.96 8.46 0.14
C GLY A 96 17.37 8.57 0.75
N ILE A 97 17.56 7.99 1.93
CA ILE A 97 18.82 7.96 2.66
C ILE A 97 19.24 6.50 2.84
N ASP A 98 20.46 6.17 2.42
CA ASP A 98 21.08 4.90 2.77
C ASP A 98 21.72 5.03 4.16
N THR A 99 21.33 4.16 5.08
CA THR A 99 21.82 4.13 6.46
C THR A 99 22.12 2.70 6.91
N ILE A 100 22.52 2.54 8.14
CA ILE A 100 22.86 1.26 8.74
C ILE A 100 22.16 1.10 10.08
N PHE A 101 21.94 -0.14 10.48
CA PHE A 101 21.65 -0.49 11.86
C PHE A 101 22.63 -1.55 12.37
N HIS A 102 22.83 -1.57 13.68
CA HIS A 102 23.64 -2.53 14.39
C HIS A 102 22.74 -3.52 15.09
N LEU A 103 23.03 -4.80 14.94
CA LEU A 103 22.47 -5.87 15.74
C LEU A 103 23.54 -6.29 16.75
N VAL A 104 23.19 -6.25 18.05
CA VAL A 104 24.10 -6.64 19.14
C VAL A 104 23.42 -7.73 19.96
N ILE A 105 24.13 -8.82 20.17
CA ILE A 105 23.71 -9.93 21.05
C ILE A 105 24.66 -9.99 22.24
N THR A 106 24.07 -9.89 23.44
CA THR A 106 24.82 -10.09 24.69
C THR A 106 24.28 -11.33 25.39
N ILE A 107 25.19 -12.13 25.96
CA ILE A 107 24.89 -13.32 26.75
C ILE A 107 25.58 -13.18 28.09
N SER A 108 24.86 -13.28 29.20
CA SER A 108 25.35 -13.08 30.56
C SER A 108 26.12 -11.77 30.76
N GLY A 109 25.76 -10.71 30.00
CA GLY A 109 26.37 -9.39 30.07
C GLY A 109 27.59 -9.18 29.16
N GLU A 110 28.07 -10.20 28.47
CA GLU A 110 29.17 -10.10 27.51
C GLU A 110 28.64 -10.04 26.07
N ILE A 111 29.32 -9.27 25.20
CA ILE A 111 28.97 -9.18 23.78
C ILE A 111 29.37 -10.50 23.10
N ALA A 112 28.36 -11.29 22.73
CA ALA A 112 28.55 -12.52 21.98
C ALA A 112 28.68 -12.28 20.47
N HIS A 113 27.90 -11.30 19.93
CA HIS A 113 27.93 -10.97 18.51
C HIS A 113 27.56 -9.50 18.30
N GLN A 114 28.18 -8.89 17.28
CA GLN A 114 27.80 -7.56 16.79
C GLN A 114 27.98 -7.52 15.29
N GLN A 115 26.94 -7.07 14.58
CA GLN A 115 26.98 -6.95 13.12
C GLN A 115 26.20 -5.72 12.65
N THR A 116 26.65 -5.16 11.53
CA THR A 116 26.05 -3.98 10.90
C THR A 116 25.34 -4.40 9.61
N PHE A 117 24.13 -3.88 9.42
CA PHE A 117 23.28 -4.17 8.27
C PHE A 117 22.90 -2.88 7.55
N PRO A 118 22.93 -2.87 6.20
CA PRO A 118 22.45 -1.74 5.43
C PRO A 118 20.93 -1.70 5.40
N ILE A 119 20.35 -0.50 5.44
CA ILE A 119 18.94 -0.27 5.24
C ILE A 119 18.72 1.08 4.55
N LYS A 120 17.71 1.17 3.69
CA LYS A 120 17.35 2.41 3.01
C LYS A 120 16.08 2.99 3.62
N LEU A 121 16.15 4.24 4.07
CA LEU A 121 14.98 5.05 4.39
C LEU A 121 14.54 5.78 3.13
N MET A 122 13.32 5.52 2.68
CA MET A 122 12.80 6.07 1.43
C MET A 122 12.02 7.35 1.69
N ALA A 123 11.93 8.20 0.69
CA ALA A 123 11.14 9.43 0.75
C ALA A 123 9.64 9.12 0.98
N TYR A 124 8.92 10.11 1.53
CA TYR A 124 7.48 10.01 1.83
C TYR A 124 6.64 9.63 0.62
N ASP A 125 6.99 10.16 -0.54
CA ASP A 125 6.30 10.00 -1.82
C ASP A 125 6.97 8.94 -2.72
N GLN A 126 7.67 7.98 -2.14
CA GLN A 126 8.35 6.92 -2.88
C GLN A 126 7.72 5.56 -2.58
N TRP A 127 7.25 4.89 -3.64
CA TRP A 127 6.76 3.51 -3.58
C TRP A 127 7.92 2.52 -3.71
N THR A 128 7.87 1.41 -2.98
CA THR A 128 8.91 0.37 -2.93
C THR A 128 9.07 -0.42 -4.23
N GLY A 129 8.07 -0.38 -5.11
CA GLY A 129 8.04 -1.14 -6.37
C GLY A 129 7.24 -2.43 -6.29
N SER A 130 7.13 -3.11 -7.44
CA SER A 130 6.27 -4.30 -7.60
C SER A 130 6.81 -5.57 -6.93
N ARG A 131 8.10 -5.59 -6.52
CA ARG A 131 8.74 -6.77 -5.92
C ARG A 131 8.54 -6.89 -4.42
N ILE A 132 8.29 -5.77 -3.74
CA ILE A 132 8.12 -5.72 -2.29
C ILE A 132 6.74 -5.16 -2.03
N MET A 133 5.77 -6.01 -1.71
CA MET A 133 4.39 -5.63 -1.38
C MET A 133 3.78 -4.67 -2.41
N PRO A 134 3.53 -5.12 -3.65
CA PRO A 134 2.98 -4.27 -4.72
C PRO A 134 1.69 -3.57 -4.32
N GLU A 135 0.86 -4.21 -3.47
CA GLU A 135 -0.39 -3.69 -2.92
C GLU A 135 -0.22 -2.37 -2.15
N LEU A 136 0.98 -2.05 -1.65
CA LEU A 136 1.26 -0.76 -1.02
C LEU A 136 1.14 0.42 -2.00
N LEU A 137 1.08 0.17 -3.32
CA LEU A 137 0.75 1.21 -4.28
C LEU A 137 -0.64 1.81 -4.02
N ALA A 138 -1.58 1.01 -3.52
CA ALA A 138 -2.91 1.48 -3.13
C ALA A 138 -2.87 2.58 -2.03
N THR A 139 -1.79 2.64 -1.24
CA THR A 139 -1.59 3.70 -0.24
C THR A 139 -1.53 5.10 -0.87
N PHE A 140 -1.05 5.20 -2.11
CA PHE A 140 -0.94 6.46 -2.86
C PHE A 140 -2.23 6.85 -3.59
N VAL A 141 -3.25 6.02 -3.55
CA VAL A 141 -4.63 6.39 -3.91
C VAL A 141 -5.23 7.10 -2.69
N THR A 142 -5.45 8.42 -2.79
CA THR A 142 -5.80 9.30 -1.66
C THR A 142 -7.16 9.97 -1.87
N PRO A 143 -8.29 9.23 -1.70
CA PRO A 143 -9.63 9.69 -2.08
C PRO A 143 -10.13 10.89 -1.27
N ASN A 144 -9.63 11.06 -0.04
CA ASN A 144 -10.10 12.11 0.87
C ASN A 144 -9.36 13.45 0.69
N HIS A 145 -8.46 13.56 -0.31
CA HIS A 145 -7.73 14.80 -0.52
C HIS A 145 -8.68 15.92 -0.99
N PRO A 146 -8.74 17.09 -0.31
CA PRO A 146 -9.73 18.16 -0.59
C PRO A 146 -9.72 18.67 -2.03
N ILE A 147 -8.56 18.62 -2.69
CA ILE A 147 -8.39 19.11 -4.07
C ILE A 147 -9.26 18.33 -5.07
N LEU A 148 -9.66 17.09 -4.76
CA LEU A 148 -10.44 16.24 -5.64
C LEU A 148 -11.90 16.69 -5.78
N SER A 149 -12.43 17.42 -4.78
CA SER A 149 -13.80 17.92 -4.80
C SER A 149 -14.13 18.73 -6.07
N ARG A 150 -13.18 19.50 -6.57
CA ARG A 150 -13.37 20.27 -7.81
C ARG A 150 -13.51 19.38 -9.04
N ILE A 151 -12.87 18.19 -9.04
CA ILE A 151 -12.98 17.23 -10.13
C ILE A 151 -14.36 16.56 -10.08
N SER A 152 -14.83 16.17 -8.89
CA SER A 152 -16.17 15.62 -8.69
C SER A 152 -17.26 16.59 -9.16
N VAL A 153 -17.13 17.90 -8.84
CA VAL A 153 -18.07 18.94 -9.32
C VAL A 153 -18.08 19.01 -10.87
N LYS A 154 -16.91 18.99 -11.51
CA LYS A 154 -16.84 19.00 -12.97
C LYS A 154 -17.42 17.72 -13.57
N ALA A 155 -17.14 16.55 -12.97
CA ALA A 155 -17.70 15.27 -13.40
C ALA A 155 -19.23 15.27 -13.33
N SER A 156 -19.81 15.78 -12.24
CA SER A 156 -21.27 15.99 -12.12
C SER A 156 -21.85 16.84 -13.25
N GLN A 157 -21.15 17.91 -13.64
CA GLN A 157 -21.56 18.78 -14.75
C GLN A 157 -21.53 18.04 -16.10
N PHE A 158 -20.55 17.18 -16.36
CA PHE A 158 -20.51 16.35 -17.55
C PHE A 158 -21.66 15.32 -17.55
N LEU A 159 -21.90 14.66 -16.42
CA LEU A 159 -23.03 13.71 -16.27
C LEU A 159 -24.37 14.38 -16.52
N GLU A 160 -24.62 15.56 -15.93
CA GLU A 160 -25.84 16.32 -16.16
C GLU A 160 -26.05 16.60 -17.65
N LYS A 161 -25.01 17.06 -18.33
CA LYS A 161 -25.06 17.36 -19.76
C LYS A 161 -25.35 16.12 -20.62
N TRP A 162 -24.86 14.95 -20.25
CA TRP A 162 -24.98 13.72 -21.04
C TRP A 162 -26.26 12.93 -20.74
N THR A 163 -26.67 12.92 -19.49
CA THR A 163 -27.72 12.02 -19.00
C THR A 163 -28.92 12.73 -18.39
N GLY A 164 -28.85 14.06 -18.18
CA GLY A 164 -29.85 14.81 -17.43
C GLY A 164 -29.88 14.53 -15.93
N ASN A 165 -28.85 13.83 -15.40
CA ASN A 165 -28.72 13.50 -13.98
C ASN A 165 -27.27 13.69 -13.54
N SER A 166 -27.00 14.67 -12.67
CA SER A 166 -25.69 15.05 -12.17
C SER A 166 -25.15 14.15 -11.04
N ALA A 167 -25.96 13.23 -10.50
CA ALA A 167 -25.58 12.43 -9.35
C ALA A 167 -24.40 11.51 -9.65
N LEU A 168 -23.37 11.55 -8.80
CA LEU A 168 -22.33 10.53 -8.71
C LEU A 168 -22.82 9.52 -7.66
N ASP A 169 -23.64 8.59 -8.13
CA ASP A 169 -24.46 7.68 -7.31
C ASP A 169 -23.87 6.26 -7.20
N GLU A 170 -22.57 6.12 -7.55
CA GLU A 170 -21.82 4.88 -7.42
C GLU A 170 -22.56 3.69 -8.06
N TYR A 171 -22.79 2.63 -7.27
CA TYR A 171 -23.48 1.40 -7.66
C TYR A 171 -24.99 1.37 -7.30
N GLN A 172 -25.54 2.47 -6.78
CA GLN A 172 -26.94 2.50 -6.26
C GLN A 172 -27.98 2.09 -7.30
N THR A 173 -27.74 2.39 -8.58
CA THR A 173 -28.65 2.01 -9.65
C THR A 173 -28.55 0.56 -10.09
N GLN A 174 -27.50 -0.15 -9.70
CA GLN A 174 -27.13 -1.49 -10.18
C GLN A 174 -27.04 -1.59 -11.72
N ASP A 175 -26.82 -0.46 -12.40
CA ASP A 175 -26.65 -0.39 -13.85
C ASP A 175 -25.17 -0.13 -14.20
N PRO A 176 -24.45 -1.10 -14.77
CA PRO A 176 -23.06 -0.94 -15.18
C PRO A 176 -22.84 0.22 -16.18
N ASN A 177 -23.85 0.52 -17.01
CA ASN A 177 -23.76 1.65 -17.94
C ASN A 177 -23.78 3.00 -17.21
N ARG A 178 -24.54 3.08 -16.11
CA ARG A 178 -24.57 4.27 -15.27
C ARG A 178 -23.21 4.48 -14.58
N VAL A 179 -22.62 3.42 -14.03
CA VAL A 179 -21.28 3.47 -13.43
C VAL A 179 -20.24 3.83 -14.49
N ARG A 180 -20.33 3.23 -15.69
CA ARG A 180 -19.43 3.60 -16.81
C ARG A 180 -19.53 5.07 -17.19
N ALA A 181 -20.75 5.63 -17.20
CA ALA A 181 -20.94 7.06 -17.47
C ALA A 181 -20.28 7.95 -16.39
N GLN A 182 -20.33 7.55 -15.11
CA GLN A 182 -19.64 8.23 -14.02
C GLN A 182 -18.11 8.18 -14.20
N VAL A 183 -17.56 6.98 -14.50
CA VAL A 183 -16.13 6.80 -14.82
C VAL A 183 -15.72 7.72 -15.98
N ALA A 184 -16.49 7.74 -17.07
CA ALA A 184 -16.24 8.61 -18.22
C ALA A 184 -16.31 10.11 -17.85
N ALA A 185 -17.25 10.50 -17.01
CA ALA A 185 -17.39 11.89 -16.58
C ALA A 185 -16.19 12.37 -15.74
N ILE A 186 -15.66 11.51 -14.87
CA ILE A 186 -14.44 11.78 -14.10
C ILE A 186 -13.24 11.89 -15.06
N TYR A 187 -13.14 11.02 -16.08
CA TYR A 187 -12.12 11.12 -17.13
C TYR A 187 -12.16 12.48 -17.82
N GLU A 188 -13.32 12.92 -18.29
CA GLU A 188 -13.48 14.23 -18.98
C GLU A 188 -13.20 15.39 -18.04
N ALA A 189 -13.57 15.28 -16.76
CA ALA A 189 -13.24 16.30 -15.76
C ALA A 189 -11.71 16.45 -15.59
N LEU A 190 -10.98 15.33 -15.50
CA LEU A 190 -9.51 15.33 -15.44
C LEU A 190 -8.88 15.84 -16.75
N ARG A 191 -9.38 15.42 -17.90
CA ARG A 191 -8.91 15.89 -19.20
C ARG A 191 -9.05 17.41 -19.32
N SER A 192 -10.11 18.01 -18.75
CA SER A 192 -10.33 19.45 -18.72
C SER A 192 -9.29 20.21 -17.87
N GLU A 193 -8.50 19.53 -17.04
CA GLU A 193 -7.43 20.13 -16.23
C GLU A 193 -6.18 20.51 -17.02
N SER A 194 -6.11 20.14 -18.31
CA SER A 194 -4.96 20.44 -19.18
C SER A 194 -3.65 19.88 -18.65
N LEU A 195 -3.67 18.61 -18.22
CA LEU A 195 -2.51 17.90 -17.70
C LEU A 195 -1.48 17.66 -18.81
N ILE A 196 -0.20 17.67 -18.47
CA ILE A 196 0.93 17.41 -19.36
C ILE A 196 1.56 16.09 -18.96
N TYR A 197 1.79 15.21 -19.93
CA TYR A 197 2.50 13.97 -19.71
C TYR A 197 4.02 14.19 -19.65
N SER A 198 4.64 13.70 -18.58
CA SER A 198 6.10 13.69 -18.41
C SER A 198 6.65 12.30 -18.64
N THR A 199 7.44 12.14 -19.69
CA THR A 199 8.12 10.89 -19.96
C THR A 199 9.37 10.78 -19.07
N VAL A 200 9.27 10.10 -17.95
CA VAL A 200 10.40 9.75 -17.09
C VAL A 200 10.57 8.24 -17.15
N PRO A 201 11.80 7.71 -17.24
CA PRO A 201 12.02 6.26 -17.21
C PRO A 201 11.36 5.64 -15.98
N ALA A 202 10.60 4.56 -16.19
CA ALA A 202 10.01 3.80 -15.10
C ALA A 202 11.11 3.11 -14.30
N SER A 203 11.03 3.17 -12.97
CA SER A 203 12.00 2.57 -12.06
C SER A 203 11.37 1.58 -11.08
N PHE A 204 10.15 1.11 -11.37
CA PHE A 204 9.36 0.28 -10.46
C PHE A 204 10.10 -0.96 -9.94
N GLU A 205 11.00 -1.52 -10.76
CA GLU A 205 11.55 -2.84 -10.49
C GLU A 205 12.85 -2.83 -9.67
N THR A 206 13.60 -1.75 -9.68
CA THR A 206 14.99 -1.78 -9.18
C THR A 206 15.31 -0.87 -8.01
N SER A 207 14.67 0.31 -7.93
CA SER A 207 15.03 1.34 -6.93
C SER A 207 13.85 1.98 -6.21
N GLY A 208 12.64 1.48 -6.47
CA GLY A 208 11.40 2.13 -6.07
C GLY A 208 11.04 3.31 -6.99
N GLN A 209 9.77 3.67 -7.03
CA GLN A 209 9.24 4.69 -7.92
C GLN A 209 8.85 5.94 -7.14
N ARG A 210 9.34 7.09 -7.58
CA ARG A 210 8.86 8.39 -7.11
C ARG A 210 7.45 8.63 -7.64
N ILE A 211 6.57 9.14 -6.78
CA ILE A 211 5.17 9.41 -7.08
C ILE A 211 4.88 10.89 -6.80
N ARG A 212 4.29 11.58 -7.76
CA ARG A 212 3.69 12.89 -7.50
C ARG A 212 2.31 12.69 -6.91
N LEU A 213 2.09 13.21 -5.72
CA LEU A 213 0.79 13.15 -5.05
C LEU A 213 -0.24 13.98 -5.80
N VAL A 214 -1.53 13.71 -5.58
CA VAL A 214 -2.65 14.28 -6.36
C VAL A 214 -2.67 15.80 -6.39
N ASP A 215 -2.30 16.47 -5.31
CA ASP A 215 -2.19 17.92 -5.22
C ASP A 215 -1.07 18.48 -6.10
N ASN A 216 0.09 17.80 -6.09
CA ASN A 216 1.24 18.17 -6.90
C ASN A 216 0.94 18.01 -8.39
N VAL A 217 0.28 16.92 -8.80
CA VAL A 217 -0.12 16.70 -10.21
C VAL A 217 -1.10 17.79 -10.65
N LEU A 218 -2.15 18.06 -9.86
CA LEU A 218 -3.19 19.05 -10.21
C LEU A 218 -2.68 20.49 -10.14
N THR A 219 -1.67 20.78 -9.33
CA THR A 219 -1.09 22.13 -9.21
C THR A 219 -0.04 22.38 -10.29
N SER A 220 0.91 21.47 -10.48
CA SER A 220 1.95 21.59 -11.50
C SER A 220 1.47 21.29 -12.90
N LYS A 221 0.31 20.66 -13.05
CA LYS A 221 -0.25 20.15 -14.31
C LYS A 221 0.65 19.12 -15.02
N LEU A 222 1.52 18.45 -14.27
CA LEU A 222 2.52 17.53 -14.80
C LEU A 222 2.41 16.19 -14.10
N GLY A 223 2.39 15.07 -14.86
CA GLY A 223 2.39 13.72 -14.31
C GLY A 223 2.99 12.69 -15.26
N THR A 224 3.53 11.62 -14.69
CA THR A 224 3.93 10.41 -15.39
C THR A 224 2.72 9.46 -15.50
N CYS A 225 2.88 8.30 -16.16
CA CYS A 225 1.79 7.31 -16.24
C CYS A 225 1.28 6.90 -14.85
N ILE A 226 2.18 6.65 -13.88
CA ILE A 226 1.78 6.26 -12.52
C ILE A 226 1.08 7.40 -11.77
N ASP A 227 1.57 8.64 -11.90
CA ASP A 227 0.96 9.80 -11.25
C ASP A 227 -0.48 10.04 -11.74
N LEU A 228 -0.70 9.95 -13.07
CA LEU A 228 -2.02 10.11 -13.68
C LEU A 228 -2.97 8.96 -13.33
N THR A 229 -2.45 7.74 -13.27
CA THR A 229 -3.22 6.55 -12.85
C THR A 229 -3.69 6.69 -11.40
N LEU A 230 -2.79 7.06 -10.49
CA LEU A 230 -3.13 7.25 -9.07
C LEU A 230 -4.07 8.44 -8.84
N LEU A 231 -3.92 9.52 -9.61
CA LEU A 231 -4.86 10.64 -9.58
C LEU A 231 -6.26 10.21 -10.02
N TYR A 232 -6.35 9.46 -11.13
CA TYR A 232 -7.64 8.99 -11.61
C TYR A 232 -8.27 7.97 -10.65
N ALA A 233 -7.49 7.02 -10.15
CA ALA A 233 -7.95 6.06 -9.14
C ALA A 233 -8.44 6.78 -7.86
N SER A 234 -7.74 7.83 -7.43
CA SER A 234 -8.17 8.65 -6.28
C SER A 234 -9.50 9.35 -6.53
N CYS A 235 -9.72 9.86 -7.76
CA CYS A 235 -11.01 10.46 -8.13
C CYS A 235 -12.13 9.42 -8.20
N LEU A 236 -11.86 8.20 -8.68
CA LEU A 236 -12.84 7.11 -8.71
C LEU A 236 -13.24 6.72 -7.28
N GLU A 237 -12.26 6.42 -6.42
CA GLU A 237 -12.52 6.02 -5.03
C GLU A 237 -13.21 7.15 -4.23
N ALA A 238 -12.86 8.43 -4.49
CA ALA A 238 -13.51 9.59 -3.86
C ALA A 238 -15.02 9.69 -4.19
N ASN A 239 -15.44 9.08 -5.28
CA ASN A 239 -16.84 9.00 -5.71
C ASN A 239 -17.43 7.58 -5.58
N GLY A 240 -16.84 6.74 -4.70
CA GLY A 240 -17.33 5.42 -4.32
C GLY A 240 -17.14 4.33 -5.37
N ILE A 241 -16.47 4.61 -6.49
CA ILE A 241 -16.19 3.63 -7.53
C ILE A 241 -14.89 2.89 -7.22
N HIS A 242 -14.91 1.57 -7.26
CA HIS A 242 -13.78 0.72 -6.91
C HIS A 242 -12.72 0.69 -8.02
N PRO A 243 -11.53 1.29 -7.84
CA PRO A 243 -10.49 1.28 -8.87
C PRO A 243 -9.61 0.05 -8.80
N LEU A 244 -9.06 -0.30 -9.97
CA LEU A 244 -8.00 -1.29 -10.15
C LEU A 244 -6.74 -0.57 -10.67
N LEU A 245 -5.57 -0.93 -10.15
CA LEU A 245 -4.27 -0.48 -10.67
C LEU A 245 -3.67 -1.63 -11.45
N VAL A 246 -3.48 -1.47 -12.77
CA VAL A 246 -3.03 -2.56 -13.66
C VAL A 246 -1.61 -2.27 -14.11
N LEU A 247 -0.66 -3.04 -13.59
CA LEU A 247 0.75 -2.89 -13.86
C LEU A 247 1.16 -3.70 -15.10
N LEU A 248 1.81 -3.02 -16.01
CA LEU A 248 2.45 -3.57 -17.20
C LEU A 248 3.96 -3.31 -17.12
N LYS A 249 4.77 -4.03 -17.87
CA LYS A 249 6.21 -3.75 -17.96
C LYS A 249 6.47 -2.31 -18.41
N GLY A 250 6.99 -1.52 -17.48
CA GLY A 250 7.30 -0.11 -17.72
C GLY A 250 6.09 0.82 -17.89
N HIS A 251 4.87 0.36 -17.60
CA HIS A 251 3.66 1.14 -17.74
C HIS A 251 2.59 0.75 -16.70
N ILE A 252 1.57 1.59 -16.53
CA ILE A 252 0.45 1.32 -15.64
C ILE A 252 -0.84 1.92 -16.19
N LEU A 253 -1.94 1.18 -16.07
CA LEU A 253 -3.29 1.56 -16.45
C LEU A 253 -4.19 1.65 -15.22
N VAL A 254 -5.31 2.35 -15.34
CA VAL A 254 -6.39 2.26 -14.35
C VAL A 254 -7.50 1.35 -14.87
N GLY A 255 -8.09 0.57 -13.97
CA GLY A 255 -9.37 -0.08 -14.17
C GLY A 255 -10.40 0.45 -13.21
N ALA A 256 -11.67 0.19 -13.48
CA ALA A 256 -12.77 0.43 -12.56
C ALA A 256 -13.78 -0.71 -12.65
N TRP A 257 -14.25 -1.19 -11.52
CA TRP A 257 -15.42 -2.05 -11.45
C TRP A 257 -16.66 -1.27 -11.89
N LEU A 258 -17.48 -1.86 -12.74
CA LEU A 258 -18.76 -1.30 -13.17
C LEU A 258 -19.94 -1.93 -12.42
N THR A 259 -19.67 -2.96 -11.64
CA THR A 259 -20.57 -3.63 -10.71
C THR A 259 -19.99 -3.50 -9.30
N GLU A 260 -20.81 -3.57 -8.26
CA GLU A 260 -20.36 -3.57 -6.87
C GLU A 260 -19.70 -4.91 -6.55
N ASP A 261 -18.51 -5.12 -7.11
CA ASP A 261 -17.73 -6.35 -6.98
C ASP A 261 -16.31 -6.04 -6.52
N ILE A 262 -15.57 -7.08 -6.13
CA ILE A 262 -14.18 -7.01 -5.68
C ILE A 262 -13.43 -8.28 -6.12
N TYR A 263 -12.14 -8.16 -6.28
CA TYR A 263 -11.29 -9.32 -6.43
C TYR A 263 -11.07 -10.04 -5.08
N HIS A 264 -10.84 -11.34 -5.10
CA HIS A 264 -10.72 -12.14 -3.87
C HIS A 264 -9.41 -11.92 -3.11
N GLN A 265 -8.40 -11.33 -3.75
CA GLN A 265 -7.09 -10.97 -3.19
C GLN A 265 -6.76 -9.51 -3.47
N THR A 266 -5.80 -8.93 -2.74
CA THR A 266 -5.32 -7.57 -3.00
C THR A 266 -4.61 -7.44 -4.34
N VAL A 267 -3.95 -8.51 -4.78
CA VAL A 267 -3.15 -8.58 -6.01
C VAL A 267 -3.60 -9.77 -6.85
N GLY A 268 -3.78 -9.57 -8.14
CA GLY A 268 -4.04 -10.62 -9.13
C GLY A 268 -2.96 -10.67 -10.20
N ASP A 269 -2.57 -11.87 -10.60
CA ASP A 269 -1.53 -12.15 -11.59
C ASP A 269 -2.07 -12.74 -12.92
N ASP A 270 -3.41 -12.82 -13.05
CA ASP A 270 -4.08 -13.35 -14.25
C ASP A 270 -4.69 -12.25 -15.12
N ALA A 271 -4.01 -11.91 -16.22
CA ALA A 271 -4.53 -10.97 -17.22
C ALA A 271 -5.88 -11.41 -17.81
N SER A 272 -6.16 -12.72 -17.87
CA SER A 272 -7.38 -13.25 -18.48
C SER A 272 -8.63 -12.82 -17.71
N PHE A 273 -8.51 -12.60 -16.40
CA PHE A 273 -9.57 -12.06 -15.57
C PHE A 273 -10.01 -10.67 -16.04
N LEU A 274 -9.05 -9.75 -16.21
CA LEU A 274 -9.30 -8.39 -16.69
C LEU A 274 -9.83 -8.38 -18.14
N LEU A 275 -9.25 -9.23 -19.01
CA LEU A 275 -9.67 -9.34 -20.39
C LEU A 275 -11.12 -9.83 -20.52
N LYS A 276 -11.53 -10.79 -19.69
CA LYS A 276 -12.91 -11.29 -19.66
C LYS A 276 -13.87 -10.23 -19.10
N GLY A 277 -13.54 -9.63 -17.95
CA GLY A 277 -14.40 -8.62 -17.30
C GLY A 277 -14.57 -7.35 -18.15
N SER A 278 -13.60 -7.02 -19.02
CA SER A 278 -13.65 -5.86 -19.91
C SER A 278 -14.10 -6.20 -21.35
N ALA A 279 -14.48 -7.45 -21.63
CA ALA A 279 -14.89 -7.86 -22.97
C ALA A 279 -16.23 -7.25 -23.37
N ASN A 280 -16.42 -7.00 -24.70
CA ASN A 280 -17.68 -6.51 -25.22
C ASN A 280 -18.83 -7.45 -24.86
N GLY A 281 -19.85 -6.91 -24.21
CA GLY A 281 -21.03 -7.65 -23.76
C GLY A 281 -20.92 -8.23 -22.33
N ILE A 282 -19.74 -8.16 -21.70
CA ILE A 282 -19.52 -8.40 -20.27
C ILE A 282 -19.05 -7.06 -19.72
N SER A 283 -19.88 -6.34 -19.02
CA SER A 283 -19.59 -4.97 -18.58
C SER A 283 -19.26 -4.93 -17.07
N ASP A 284 -18.36 -5.81 -16.63
CA ASP A 284 -18.01 -5.87 -15.21
C ASP A 284 -16.86 -4.91 -14.88
N ILE A 285 -15.93 -4.68 -15.82
CA ILE A 285 -14.74 -3.85 -15.65
C ILE A 285 -14.55 -2.96 -16.88
N VAL A 286 -14.11 -1.73 -16.67
CA VAL A 286 -13.54 -0.89 -17.72
C VAL A 286 -12.07 -0.61 -17.43
N LEU A 287 -11.22 -0.67 -18.45
CA LEU A 287 -9.81 -0.29 -18.40
C LEU A 287 -9.60 1.00 -19.14
N VAL A 288 -8.73 1.88 -18.65
CA VAL A 288 -8.50 3.21 -19.24
C VAL A 288 -7.01 3.52 -19.28
N GLU A 289 -6.54 3.95 -20.44
CA GLU A 289 -5.19 4.49 -20.62
C GLU A 289 -5.11 5.92 -20.11
N THR A 290 -4.37 6.12 -19.02
CA THR A 290 -4.35 7.40 -18.31
C THR A 290 -3.44 8.44 -18.94
N THR A 291 -2.45 8.05 -19.74
CA THR A 291 -1.63 9.01 -20.50
C THR A 291 -2.45 9.80 -21.51
N ALA A 292 -3.59 9.25 -21.94
CA ALA A 292 -4.59 9.92 -22.79
C ALA A 292 -5.25 11.16 -22.14
N LEU A 293 -5.12 11.33 -20.82
CA LEU A 293 -5.54 12.54 -20.10
C LEU A 293 -4.69 13.79 -20.45
N ALA A 294 -3.51 13.58 -21.06
CA ALA A 294 -2.62 14.67 -21.39
C ALA A 294 -3.19 15.60 -22.48
N SER A 295 -3.07 16.90 -22.27
CA SER A 295 -3.68 17.94 -23.11
C SER A 295 -3.21 17.97 -24.57
N SER A 296 -2.05 17.36 -24.87
CA SER A 296 -1.54 17.23 -26.23
C SER A 296 -2.32 16.25 -27.10
N GLN A 297 -3.16 15.40 -26.47
CA GLN A 297 -3.93 14.36 -27.11
C GLN A 297 -5.42 14.61 -26.86
N ASN A 298 -6.19 14.84 -27.91
CA ASN A 298 -7.64 15.00 -27.77
C ASN A 298 -8.33 13.62 -27.86
N ILE A 299 -7.96 12.70 -26.96
CA ILE A 299 -8.45 11.31 -26.91
C ILE A 299 -9.71 11.26 -26.06
N SER A 300 -10.78 10.69 -26.60
CA SER A 300 -12.02 10.46 -25.86
C SER A 300 -11.86 9.30 -24.87
N PHE A 301 -12.79 9.21 -23.91
CA PHE A 301 -12.83 8.09 -22.96
C PHE A 301 -12.88 6.71 -23.67
N GLU A 302 -13.71 6.57 -24.72
CA GLU A 302 -13.84 5.30 -25.45
C GLU A 302 -12.56 4.92 -26.20
N GLU A 303 -11.84 5.89 -26.75
CA GLU A 303 -10.53 5.68 -27.36
C GLU A 303 -9.50 5.27 -26.29
N ALA A 304 -9.47 5.93 -25.14
CA ALA A 304 -8.59 5.60 -24.03
C ALA A 304 -8.86 4.18 -23.48
N ALA A 305 -10.14 3.79 -23.41
CA ALA A 305 -10.50 2.43 -23.02
C ALA A 305 -10.07 1.38 -24.08
N THR A 306 -10.20 1.69 -25.35
CA THR A 306 -9.72 0.84 -26.45
C THR A 306 -8.20 0.68 -26.43
N MET A 307 -7.47 1.77 -26.15
CA MET A 307 -6.01 1.75 -26.01
C MET A 307 -5.60 0.84 -24.84
N ALA A 308 -6.21 0.95 -23.68
CA ALA A 308 -5.92 0.13 -22.51
C ALA A 308 -6.14 -1.37 -22.78
N GLN A 309 -7.24 -1.74 -23.45
CA GLN A 309 -7.49 -3.13 -23.84
C GLN A 309 -6.45 -3.67 -24.83
N ARG A 310 -5.94 -2.82 -25.73
CA ARG A 310 -4.88 -3.21 -26.67
C ARG A 310 -3.56 -3.46 -25.95
N GLU A 311 -3.17 -2.55 -25.04
CA GLU A 311 -1.97 -2.69 -24.21
C GLU A 311 -2.00 -3.98 -23.37
N LEU A 312 -3.15 -4.31 -22.77
CA LEU A 312 -3.30 -5.53 -21.97
C LEU A 312 -3.23 -6.82 -22.81
N LYS A 313 -3.59 -6.77 -24.11
CA LYS A 313 -3.53 -7.92 -25.02
C LYS A 313 -2.13 -8.19 -25.57
N GLU A 314 -1.19 -7.25 -25.42
CA GLU A 314 0.19 -7.46 -25.88
C GLU A 314 0.86 -8.55 -25.02
N GLU A 315 1.42 -9.56 -25.68
CA GLU A 315 2.05 -10.69 -25.01
C GLU A 315 3.20 -10.25 -24.08
N ASN A 316 3.26 -10.87 -22.90
CA ASN A 316 4.31 -10.68 -21.90
C ASN A 316 4.47 -9.25 -21.36
N ARG A 317 3.48 -8.36 -21.52
CA ARG A 317 3.50 -7.02 -20.92
C ARG A 317 2.86 -6.98 -19.54
N PHE A 318 1.80 -7.72 -19.31
CA PHE A 318 1.11 -7.76 -18.03
C PHE A 318 2.03 -8.28 -16.92
N GLU A 319 2.02 -7.62 -15.77
CA GLU A 319 2.73 -8.05 -14.56
C GLU A 319 1.73 -8.48 -13.48
N LEU A 320 0.87 -7.58 -13.05
CA LEU A 320 -0.13 -7.82 -12.03
C LEU A 320 -1.20 -6.70 -12.05
N PHE A 321 -2.28 -6.90 -11.31
CA PHE A 321 -3.20 -5.81 -10.96
C PHE A 321 -3.46 -5.79 -9.46
N ILE A 322 -3.84 -4.63 -8.94
CA ILE A 322 -4.14 -4.38 -7.53
C ILE A 322 -5.59 -3.91 -7.44
N ASP A 323 -6.39 -4.61 -6.64
CA ASP A 323 -7.74 -4.17 -6.30
C ASP A 323 -7.66 -3.25 -5.08
N VAL A 324 -7.89 -1.95 -5.31
CA VAL A 324 -7.74 -0.93 -4.26
C VAL A 324 -8.78 -1.09 -3.17
N TYR A 325 -10.02 -1.43 -3.52
CA TYR A 325 -11.06 -1.63 -2.52
C TYR A 325 -10.77 -2.87 -1.66
N ARG A 326 -10.29 -3.96 -2.27
CA ARG A 326 -9.80 -5.12 -1.52
C ARG A 326 -8.67 -4.74 -0.55
N CYS A 327 -7.74 -3.91 -0.99
CA CYS A 327 -6.68 -3.38 -0.12
C CYS A 327 -7.25 -2.63 1.10
N ARG A 328 -8.33 -1.85 0.93
CA ARG A 328 -9.00 -1.16 2.06
C ARG A 328 -9.60 -2.15 3.06
N LEU A 329 -10.23 -3.23 2.58
CA LEU A 329 -10.74 -4.29 3.45
C LEU A 329 -9.62 -4.98 4.23
N ASP A 330 -8.46 -5.16 3.62
CA ASP A 330 -7.25 -5.73 4.24
C ASP A 330 -6.43 -4.68 5.03
N LYS A 331 -7.03 -3.51 5.33
CA LYS A 331 -6.48 -2.45 6.18
C LYS A 331 -5.31 -1.66 5.59
N ILE A 332 -5.06 -1.76 4.29
CA ILE A 332 -4.11 -0.87 3.60
C ILE A 332 -4.77 0.50 3.44
N ARG A 333 -4.28 1.48 4.20
CA ARG A 333 -4.86 2.83 4.30
C ARG A 333 -4.18 3.79 3.34
N PRO A 334 -4.92 4.80 2.84
CA PRO A 334 -4.34 5.90 2.10
C PRO A 334 -3.28 6.66 2.90
N LEU A 335 -2.28 7.23 2.22
CA LEU A 335 -1.37 8.18 2.85
C LEU A 335 -2.15 9.37 3.41
N PRO A 336 -1.88 9.80 4.65
CA PRO A 336 -2.40 11.06 5.15
C PRO A 336 -1.79 12.24 4.38
N GLN A 337 -2.48 13.35 4.35
CA GLN A 337 -1.93 14.58 3.78
C GLN A 337 -0.81 15.11 4.68
N ARG A 338 0.35 15.44 4.10
CA ARG A 338 1.38 16.19 4.81
C ARG A 338 1.41 17.64 4.34
N ILE A 339 1.63 18.54 5.28
CA ILE A 339 1.73 19.97 5.05
C ILE A 339 3.07 20.49 5.56
N ASN A 340 3.61 21.50 4.89
CA ASN A 340 4.81 22.17 5.33
C ASN A 340 4.46 23.44 6.10
N HIS A 341 4.78 23.47 7.40
CA HIS A 341 4.67 24.64 8.24
C HIS A 341 6.05 25.17 8.58
N ASN A 342 6.41 26.34 8.04
CA ASN A 342 7.69 27.03 8.32
C ASN A 342 8.95 26.18 8.10
N GLY A 343 8.90 25.25 7.12
CA GLY A 343 10.02 24.38 6.81
C GLY A 343 9.96 22.99 7.46
N GLU A 344 9.04 22.75 8.37
CA GLU A 344 8.79 21.45 8.99
C GLU A 344 7.60 20.74 8.37
N TRP A 345 7.78 19.47 8.00
CA TRP A 345 6.70 18.63 7.48
C TRP A 345 5.91 18.00 8.62
N GLN A 346 4.61 18.16 8.57
CA GLN A 346 3.68 17.58 9.54
C GLN A 346 2.55 16.87 8.82
N ILE A 347 1.98 15.84 9.46
CA ILE A 347 0.74 15.22 9.00
C ILE A 347 -0.42 16.15 9.36
N GLU A 348 -1.25 16.47 8.38
CA GLU A 348 -2.48 17.20 8.62
C GLU A 348 -3.42 16.29 9.42
N ASN A 349 -3.54 16.60 10.71
CA ASN A 349 -4.57 15.97 11.52
C ASN A 349 -5.92 16.49 11.06
N SER A 350 -6.69 15.65 10.39
CA SER A 350 -8.10 15.92 10.06
C SER A 350 -8.91 15.93 11.36
N GLY A 351 -8.76 16.95 12.18
CA GLY A 351 -9.66 17.37 13.27
C GLY A 351 -10.30 16.34 14.22
N ILE A 352 -9.85 15.09 14.17
CA ILE A 352 -10.20 14.09 15.18
C ILE A 352 -9.23 14.30 16.32
N GLU A 353 -9.63 15.12 17.30
CA GLU A 353 -8.92 15.29 18.53
C GLU A 353 -8.56 13.92 19.12
N HIS A 354 -7.29 13.73 19.43
CA HIS A 354 -6.77 12.50 20.07
C HIS A 354 -7.50 12.17 21.39
N GLU A 355 -8.12 13.14 22.05
CA GLU A 355 -8.96 12.92 23.21
C GLU A 355 -10.15 11.98 22.97
N ASN A 356 -10.78 12.05 21.80
CA ASN A 356 -11.88 11.15 21.45
C ASN A 356 -11.45 9.73 21.11
N ALA A 357 -10.25 9.57 20.54
CA ALA A 357 -9.69 8.26 20.26
C ALA A 357 -9.29 7.54 21.57
N THR A 358 -8.67 8.25 22.50
CA THR A 358 -8.30 7.71 23.81
C THR A 358 -9.54 7.32 24.63
N GLN A 359 -10.60 8.14 24.61
CA GLN A 359 -11.86 7.80 25.29
C GLN A 359 -12.57 6.60 24.65
N ARG A 360 -12.52 6.43 23.34
CA ARG A 360 -13.08 5.25 22.67
C ARG A 360 -12.28 3.99 22.94
N ILE A 361 -10.95 4.05 23.03
CA ILE A 361 -10.11 2.93 23.44
C ILE A 361 -10.39 2.53 24.88
N HIS A 362 -10.52 3.48 25.81
CA HIS A 362 -10.92 3.20 27.21
C HIS A 362 -12.34 2.62 27.33
N GLN A 363 -13.26 2.92 26.42
CA GLN A 363 -14.57 2.27 26.38
C GLN A 363 -14.52 0.84 25.84
N LEU A 364 -13.58 0.52 24.94
CA LEU A 364 -13.37 -0.85 24.43
C LEU A 364 -12.67 -1.74 25.45
N ASP A 365 -11.78 -1.20 26.30
CA ASP A 365 -11.11 -1.92 27.39
C ASP A 365 -12.06 -2.40 28.51
N ARG A 366 -13.32 -1.99 28.49
CA ARG A 366 -14.35 -2.44 29.45
C ARG A 366 -15.09 -3.71 29.05
N TYR A 367 -14.89 -4.24 27.86
CA TYR A 367 -15.37 -5.57 27.49
C TYR A 367 -14.37 -6.60 28.00
N GLU A 368 -14.62 -7.15 29.21
CA GLU A 368 -14.01 -8.41 29.64
C GLU A 368 -14.38 -9.48 28.59
N ILE A 369 -13.44 -9.80 27.71
CA ILE A 369 -13.55 -10.99 26.89
C ILE A 369 -13.31 -12.16 27.82
N LYS A 370 -14.36 -12.78 28.31
CA LYS A 370 -14.24 -14.05 29.04
C LYS A 370 -13.69 -15.08 28.05
N LEU A 371 -12.58 -15.69 28.40
CA LEU A 371 -11.93 -16.73 27.60
C LEU A 371 -12.87 -17.92 27.27
N GLU A 372 -13.97 -18.07 27.98
CA GLU A 372 -15.03 -19.03 27.70
C GLU A 372 -15.82 -18.71 26.44
N ASP A 373 -15.95 -17.43 26.05
CA ASP A 373 -16.68 -17.00 24.85
C ASP A 373 -15.83 -17.15 23.57
N SER A 374 -14.53 -17.38 23.69
CA SER A 374 -13.63 -17.54 22.53
C SER A 374 -13.79 -18.88 21.80
N LYS A 375 -14.45 -19.86 22.41
CA LYS A 375 -14.73 -21.15 21.73
C LYS A 375 -15.89 -21.07 20.74
N ASP A 376 -16.80 -20.12 20.91
CA ASP A 376 -17.92 -19.93 19.98
C ASP A 376 -17.59 -19.03 18.81
N CYS A 377 -16.55 -18.21 18.89
CA CYS A 377 -16.08 -17.36 17.79
C CYS A 377 -15.42 -18.12 16.62
N LEU A 378 -15.05 -19.36 16.82
CA LEU A 378 -14.45 -20.22 15.77
C LEU A 378 -15.49 -20.92 14.86
N LEU A 379 -16.80 -20.71 15.10
CA LEU A 379 -17.88 -21.32 14.31
C LEU A 379 -18.56 -20.38 13.31
N TYR A 380 -18.17 -19.10 13.27
CA TYR A 380 -18.64 -18.19 12.21
C TYR A 380 -17.65 -18.12 11.04
N THR A 381 -17.44 -19.26 10.39
CA THR A 381 -17.09 -19.24 8.96
C THR A 381 -18.36 -18.84 8.21
N SER A 382 -18.30 -17.74 7.46
CA SER A 382 -19.40 -17.34 6.57
C SER A 382 -19.83 -18.54 5.72
N PRO A 383 -21.14 -18.83 5.59
CA PRO A 383 -21.59 -19.99 4.82
C PRO A 383 -21.12 -19.85 3.38
N SER A 384 -20.52 -20.92 2.88
CA SER A 384 -20.12 -21.06 1.49
C SER A 384 -21.29 -20.75 0.56
N PRO A 385 -21.11 -20.17 -0.62
CA PRO A 385 -22.17 -19.94 -1.61
C PRO A 385 -22.98 -21.18 -1.98
N ARG A 386 -22.48 -22.40 -1.68
CA ARG A 386 -23.18 -23.66 -1.90
C ARG A 386 -24.29 -23.94 -0.90
N ASP A 387 -24.33 -23.27 0.24
CA ASP A 387 -25.32 -23.54 1.29
C ASP A 387 -26.61 -22.71 1.12
N ARG A 388 -26.64 -21.74 0.19
CA ARG A 388 -27.83 -20.91 -0.13
C ARG A 388 -28.81 -21.53 -1.11
N GLN A 389 -28.55 -22.73 -1.62
CA GLN A 389 -29.46 -23.40 -2.59
C GLN A 389 -30.36 -24.47 -1.97
N LYS A 390 -30.42 -24.58 -0.64
CA LYS A 390 -31.27 -25.56 0.04
C LYS A 390 -32.06 -24.94 1.19
N SER A 391 -32.81 -23.88 0.90
CA SER A 391 -33.93 -23.45 1.75
C SER A 391 -34.99 -22.80 0.89
#